data_b990d1e9f2d8286d87826f8ee16a2f82
#
_entry.id   b990d1e9f2d8286d87826f8ee16a2f82
#
_cell.length_a   1.000
_cell.length_b   1.000
_cell.length_c   1.000
_cell.angle_alpha   90.00
_cell.angle_beta   90.00
_cell.angle_gamma   90.00
#
_symmetry.space_group_name_H-M   'P 1'
#
loop_
_entity.id
_entity.type
_entity.pdbx_description
1 polymer ?
#
loop_
_entity_poly.entity_id
_entity_poly.type
_entity_poly.pdbx_seq_one_letter_code
_entity_poly.pdbx_strand_id
1 'polypeptide(L)'
;MVDKNLFLYDLAVVAIFKDEARYLKEWLDYHLLAGVEHFYLYNNDSSDDFREVLAPYVEKNLVTLIDWSGRLMQYPAYNDALEKFRFECRYMAFIDLDEFIFPKSTRSITEVVDEILSADPNAAGLSIHWQLFGSNGQVKADYSRGVLERFVTRAEKNFSDEIKTLVENDGKRYGINFTVSNGFIKPVTNPRCVKSMFAHFANYFDGHYTVDETGIRLKQTLAVYPIHAEKIVVNHYVIKSREEYDLKLARGRADDGSKWPSNFFNGYDHNEVFDDGILKYRDARAKNFSFESDGDRINRVINSLVQILTQNSLEESLAGKLETFLTCRAAAEKVQVKIYEHSAEEFALAWIYRTLANVAPITYAEIQMFLKALPEILSRPFPICKEIKRLTQENILPRLCESLKKGDGLKADDDWYVRFNLLYVQKLLRLIK
;
A
#
# COMPACT_ATOMS: atom_id res chain seq x y z
N MET A 1 1.62 -7.13 18.45
CA MET A 1 2.08 -6.78 17.09
C MET A 1 2.54 -8.04 16.41
N VAL A 2 2.19 -8.21 15.13
CA VAL A 2 2.70 -9.33 14.31
C VAL A 2 4.21 -9.21 14.18
N ASP A 3 4.93 -10.32 14.26
CA ASP A 3 6.39 -10.34 14.05
C ASP A 3 6.72 -9.81 12.66
N LYS A 4 7.53 -8.73 12.61
CA LYS A 4 7.96 -8.10 11.37
C LYS A 4 8.65 -9.05 10.40
N ASN A 5 9.31 -10.07 10.91
CA ASN A 5 10.04 -11.04 10.11
C ASN A 5 9.13 -12.03 9.35
N LEU A 6 7.82 -12.07 9.68
CA LEU A 6 6.83 -12.83 8.91
C LEU A 6 6.46 -12.18 7.58
N PHE A 7 6.63 -10.87 7.42
CA PHE A 7 6.32 -10.20 6.18
C PHE A 7 7.37 -10.55 5.12
N LEU A 8 6.91 -10.89 3.92
CA LEU A 8 7.80 -11.11 2.78
C LEU A 8 8.56 -9.85 2.44
N TYR A 9 7.87 -8.70 2.51
CA TYR A 9 8.43 -7.41 2.18
C TYR A 9 8.20 -6.42 3.32
N ASP A 10 9.26 -5.72 3.73
CA ASP A 10 9.13 -4.66 4.75
C ASP A 10 8.42 -3.43 4.16
N LEU A 11 8.72 -3.07 2.91
CA LEU A 11 8.02 -2.03 2.15
C LEU A 11 7.79 -2.48 0.71
N ALA A 12 6.54 -2.46 0.27
CA ALA A 12 6.19 -2.59 -1.14
C ALA A 12 5.59 -1.28 -1.68
N VAL A 13 5.72 -1.07 -2.98
CA VAL A 13 5.09 0.05 -3.69
C VAL A 13 4.06 -0.47 -4.67
N VAL A 14 2.89 0.17 -4.70
CA VAL A 14 1.83 -0.05 -5.68
C VAL A 14 1.77 1.13 -6.63
N ALA A 15 1.81 0.86 -7.92
CA ALA A 15 1.63 1.87 -8.95
C ALA A 15 0.83 1.32 -10.14
N ILE A 16 0.04 2.19 -10.76
CA ILE A 16 -0.58 1.94 -12.06
C ILE A 16 0.10 2.81 -13.11
N PHE A 17 0.33 2.26 -14.29
CA PHE A 17 1.07 2.99 -15.34
C PHE A 17 0.51 2.73 -16.73
N LYS A 18 0.77 3.67 -17.64
CA LYS A 18 0.49 3.58 -19.06
C LYS A 18 1.57 4.30 -19.85
N ASP A 19 2.24 3.59 -20.79
CA ASP A 19 3.26 4.13 -21.69
C ASP A 19 4.37 4.92 -20.96
N GLU A 20 4.96 4.29 -19.91
CA GLU A 20 6.01 4.87 -19.05
C GLU A 20 7.34 4.08 -19.09
N ALA A 21 7.54 3.19 -20.08
CA ALA A 21 8.71 2.31 -20.17
C ALA A 21 10.04 3.03 -19.95
N ARG A 22 10.19 4.22 -20.51
CA ARG A 22 11.45 5.02 -20.44
C ARG A 22 11.81 5.52 -19.05
N TYR A 23 10.84 5.57 -18.11
CA TYR A 23 11.05 6.05 -16.74
C TYR A 23 11.12 4.93 -15.72
N LEU A 24 10.56 3.75 -16.06
CA LEU A 24 10.44 2.60 -15.15
C LEU A 24 11.78 2.21 -14.53
N LYS A 25 12.84 2.11 -15.33
CA LYS A 25 14.15 1.67 -14.83
C LYS A 25 14.69 2.58 -13.74
N GLU A 26 14.74 3.91 -13.98
CA GLU A 26 15.26 4.87 -13.01
C GLU A 26 14.40 4.88 -11.74
N TRP A 27 13.07 4.83 -11.90
CA TRP A 27 12.12 4.84 -10.79
C TRP A 27 12.25 3.60 -9.90
N LEU A 28 12.37 2.41 -10.50
CA LEU A 28 12.57 1.15 -9.78
C LEU A 28 13.93 1.13 -9.07
N ASP A 29 15.02 1.42 -9.79
CA ASP A 29 16.36 1.41 -9.22
C ASP A 29 16.51 2.38 -8.05
N TYR A 30 15.93 3.57 -8.17
CA TYR A 30 15.93 4.55 -7.08
C TYR A 30 15.18 4.01 -5.85
N HIS A 31 13.98 3.50 -6.01
CA HIS A 31 13.17 3.05 -4.88
C HIS A 31 13.75 1.79 -4.23
N LEU A 32 14.39 0.89 -4.99
CA LEU A 32 15.16 -0.21 -4.43
C LEU A 32 16.30 0.31 -3.53
N LEU A 33 17.09 1.28 -4.00
CA LEU A 33 18.12 1.94 -3.19
C LEU A 33 17.53 2.63 -1.94
N ALA A 34 16.33 3.17 -2.06
CA ALA A 34 15.63 3.83 -0.96
C ALA A 34 14.99 2.86 0.05
N GLY A 35 15.03 1.54 -0.20
CA GLY A 35 14.59 0.51 0.74
C GLY A 35 13.23 -0.11 0.41
N VAL A 36 12.72 0.09 -0.81
CA VAL A 36 11.58 -0.69 -1.32
C VAL A 36 12.08 -2.09 -1.69
N GLU A 37 11.33 -3.11 -1.30
CA GLU A 37 11.71 -4.50 -1.53
C GLU A 37 10.89 -5.18 -2.62
N HIS A 38 9.69 -4.65 -2.91
CA HIS A 38 8.82 -5.19 -3.95
C HIS A 38 7.91 -4.13 -4.57
N PHE A 39 7.50 -4.38 -5.84
CA PHE A 39 6.58 -3.51 -6.57
C PHE A 39 5.41 -4.31 -7.13
N TYR A 40 4.19 -3.87 -6.87
CA TYR A 40 2.96 -4.34 -7.52
C TYR A 40 2.59 -3.33 -8.60
N LEU A 41 2.92 -3.65 -9.86
CA LEU A 41 2.76 -2.76 -11.00
C LEU A 41 1.56 -3.18 -11.85
N TYR A 42 0.61 -2.25 -12.02
CA TYR A 42 -0.60 -2.43 -12.79
C TYR A 42 -0.43 -1.76 -14.17
N ASN A 43 -0.33 -2.57 -15.22
CA ASN A 43 -0.23 -2.09 -16.59
C ASN A 43 -1.62 -1.71 -17.13
N ASN A 44 -1.88 -0.42 -17.36
CA ASN A 44 -3.14 0.06 -17.90
C ASN A 44 -3.07 0.25 -19.42
N ASP A 45 -3.08 -0.86 -20.15
CA ASP A 45 -3.10 -0.90 -21.62
C ASP A 45 -1.91 -0.12 -22.27
N SER A 46 -0.69 -0.30 -21.77
CA SER A 46 0.52 0.26 -22.37
C SER A 46 0.82 -0.39 -23.72
N SER A 47 1.33 0.42 -24.66
CA SER A 47 1.72 0.01 -26.00
C SER A 47 3.23 0.12 -26.27
N ASP A 48 3.98 0.65 -25.30
CA ASP A 48 5.45 0.78 -25.35
C ASP A 48 6.16 -0.51 -24.93
N ASP A 49 7.48 -0.49 -24.87
CA ASP A 49 8.37 -1.62 -24.57
C ASP A 49 8.52 -1.93 -23.06
N PHE A 50 7.53 -1.56 -22.23
CA PHE A 50 7.57 -1.73 -20.78
C PHE A 50 7.88 -3.17 -20.33
N ARG A 51 7.42 -4.19 -21.08
CA ARG A 51 7.66 -5.60 -20.72
C ARG A 51 9.13 -5.97 -20.80
N GLU A 52 9.85 -5.46 -21.81
CA GLU A 52 11.28 -5.68 -21.95
C GLU A 52 12.06 -4.99 -20.82
N VAL A 53 11.65 -3.77 -20.47
CA VAL A 53 12.24 -3.03 -19.35
C VAL A 53 12.00 -3.73 -18.01
N LEU A 54 10.79 -4.27 -17.78
CA LEU A 54 10.42 -4.93 -16.52
C LEU A 54 10.93 -6.36 -16.39
N ALA A 55 11.25 -7.06 -17.50
CA ALA A 55 11.64 -8.47 -17.48
C ALA A 55 12.72 -8.79 -16.44
N PRO A 56 13.85 -8.04 -16.33
CA PRO A 56 14.88 -8.34 -15.34
C PRO A 56 14.42 -8.20 -13.87
N TYR A 57 13.42 -7.37 -13.61
CA TYR A 57 12.86 -7.16 -12.27
C TYR A 57 11.84 -8.24 -11.93
N VAL A 58 11.04 -8.67 -12.91
CA VAL A 58 10.10 -9.78 -12.76
C VAL A 58 10.85 -11.10 -12.52
N GLU A 59 11.89 -11.38 -13.31
CA GLU A 59 12.74 -12.56 -13.15
C GLU A 59 13.41 -12.64 -11.77
N LYS A 60 13.74 -11.49 -11.18
CA LYS A 60 14.31 -11.38 -9.82
C LYS A 60 13.26 -11.31 -8.72
N ASN A 61 11.98 -11.51 -9.04
CA ASN A 61 10.87 -11.40 -8.11
C ASN A 61 10.81 -10.03 -7.37
N LEU A 62 11.28 -8.96 -8.01
CA LEU A 62 11.20 -7.59 -7.50
C LEU A 62 9.90 -6.91 -7.91
N VAL A 63 9.28 -7.37 -9.00
CA VAL A 63 8.05 -6.83 -9.58
C VAL A 63 7.04 -7.94 -9.79
N THR A 64 5.84 -7.73 -9.27
CA THR A 64 4.63 -8.44 -9.68
C THR A 64 3.90 -7.56 -10.71
N LEU A 65 3.93 -7.98 -11.98
CA LEU A 65 3.27 -7.26 -13.07
C LEU A 65 1.86 -7.80 -13.29
N ILE A 66 0.87 -6.90 -13.32
CA ILE A 66 -0.55 -7.21 -13.45
C ILE A 66 -1.11 -6.43 -14.64
N ASP A 67 -1.67 -7.10 -15.63
CA ASP A 67 -2.41 -6.43 -16.70
C ASP A 67 -3.77 -5.96 -16.18
N TRP A 68 -4.09 -4.67 -16.37
CA TRP A 68 -5.22 -4.00 -15.74
C TRP A 68 -5.91 -3.04 -16.71
N SER A 69 -6.71 -3.60 -17.60
CA SER A 69 -7.35 -2.86 -18.69
C SER A 69 -8.54 -2.02 -18.24
N GLY A 70 -8.77 -0.90 -18.92
CA GLY A 70 -9.97 -0.08 -18.75
C GLY A 70 -9.71 1.37 -18.45
N ARG A 71 -10.81 2.12 -18.25
CA ARG A 71 -10.78 3.55 -17.88
C ARG A 71 -11.02 3.72 -16.39
N LEU A 72 -10.45 4.77 -15.78
CA LEU A 72 -10.62 5.11 -14.36
C LEU A 72 -10.13 4.00 -13.41
N MET A 73 -9.03 3.35 -13.75
CA MET A 73 -8.58 2.12 -13.11
C MET A 73 -7.62 2.34 -11.93
N GLN A 74 -7.27 3.58 -11.57
CA GLN A 74 -6.32 3.84 -10.48
C GLN A 74 -6.85 3.35 -9.12
N TYR A 75 -8.05 3.77 -8.73
CA TYR A 75 -8.63 3.32 -7.46
C TYR A 75 -8.96 1.83 -7.42
N PRO A 76 -9.53 1.24 -8.48
CA PRO A 76 -9.69 -0.22 -8.55
C PRO A 76 -8.37 -0.99 -8.41
N ALA A 77 -7.28 -0.56 -9.07
CA ALA A 77 -5.97 -1.20 -8.97
C ALA A 77 -5.39 -1.13 -7.53
N TYR A 78 -5.47 0.03 -6.89
CA TYR A 78 -5.00 0.21 -5.52
C TYR A 78 -5.77 -0.67 -4.51
N ASN A 79 -7.08 -0.81 -4.68
CA ASN A 79 -7.90 -1.65 -3.80
C ASN A 79 -7.74 -3.14 -4.11
N ASP A 80 -7.50 -3.54 -5.35
CA ASP A 80 -7.11 -4.90 -5.73
C ASP A 80 -5.78 -5.30 -5.06
N ALA A 81 -4.78 -4.39 -5.09
CA ALA A 81 -3.51 -4.62 -4.41
C ALA A 81 -3.68 -4.79 -2.89
N LEU A 82 -4.50 -3.96 -2.26
CA LEU A 82 -4.84 -4.12 -0.84
C LEU A 82 -5.49 -5.47 -0.56
N GLU A 83 -6.43 -5.89 -1.40
CA GLU A 83 -7.13 -7.16 -1.20
C GLU A 83 -6.19 -8.35 -1.32
N LYS A 84 -5.33 -8.36 -2.32
CA LYS A 84 -4.46 -9.49 -2.63
C LYS A 84 -3.21 -9.57 -1.75
N PHE A 85 -2.56 -8.43 -1.46
CA PHE A 85 -1.19 -8.40 -0.97
C PHE A 85 -1.00 -7.78 0.41
N ARG A 86 -2.09 -7.36 1.10
CA ARG A 86 -2.00 -6.68 2.41
C ARG A 86 -1.27 -7.44 3.50
N PHE A 87 -1.24 -8.77 3.42
CA PHE A 87 -0.57 -9.62 4.40
C PHE A 87 0.85 -10.02 3.99
N GLU A 88 1.27 -9.71 2.77
CA GLU A 88 2.64 -9.95 2.30
C GLU A 88 3.60 -8.84 2.75
N CYS A 89 3.08 -7.63 2.98
CA CYS A 89 3.88 -6.44 3.24
C CYS A 89 3.63 -5.87 4.62
N ARG A 90 4.69 -5.43 5.29
CA ARG A 90 4.56 -4.68 6.54
C ARG A 90 4.01 -3.29 6.27
N TYR A 91 4.57 -2.59 5.28
CA TYR A 91 4.11 -1.30 4.78
C TYR A 91 3.88 -1.34 3.27
N MET A 92 2.96 -0.51 2.81
CA MET A 92 2.62 -0.37 1.40
C MET A 92 2.47 1.11 1.06
N ALA A 93 3.23 1.57 0.06
CA ALA A 93 3.16 2.93 -0.48
C ALA A 93 2.37 2.94 -1.79
N PHE A 94 1.63 4.00 -2.03
CA PHE A 94 0.83 4.20 -3.24
C PHE A 94 1.25 5.49 -3.91
N ILE A 95 2.04 5.38 -4.98
CA ILE A 95 2.64 6.51 -5.68
C ILE A 95 2.57 6.33 -7.20
N ASP A 96 2.68 7.45 -7.92
CA ASP A 96 2.71 7.47 -9.37
C ASP A 96 4.17 7.36 -9.89
N LEU A 97 4.37 7.02 -11.19
CA LEU A 97 5.72 6.83 -11.75
C LEU A 97 6.52 8.13 -11.96
N ASP A 98 5.91 9.27 -11.72
CA ASP A 98 6.58 10.57 -11.70
C ASP A 98 6.83 11.09 -10.27
N GLU A 99 6.65 10.23 -9.26
CA GLU A 99 6.82 10.52 -7.85
C GLU A 99 7.96 9.68 -7.25
N PHE A 100 8.81 10.33 -6.47
CA PHE A 100 9.95 9.69 -5.80
C PHE A 100 9.92 10.00 -4.31
N ILE A 101 9.76 8.98 -3.47
CA ILE A 101 9.77 9.14 -2.01
C ILE A 101 11.22 9.40 -1.58
N PHE A 102 11.46 10.56 -0.99
CA PHE A 102 12.80 11.01 -0.63
C PHE A 102 12.93 11.27 0.87
N PRO A 103 13.59 10.38 1.65
CA PRO A 103 14.04 10.67 3.00
C PRO A 103 15.14 11.73 2.99
N LYS A 104 15.00 12.80 3.79
CA LYS A 104 16.00 13.90 3.86
C LYS A 104 17.19 13.57 4.76
N SER A 105 17.51 12.29 4.89
CA SER A 105 18.65 11.74 5.61
C SER A 105 19.20 10.55 4.83
N THR A 106 20.26 9.89 5.26
CA THR A 106 20.80 8.68 4.61
C THR A 106 20.03 7.39 4.96
N ARG A 107 18.92 7.50 5.71
CA ARG A 107 18.06 6.39 6.12
C ARG A 107 17.20 5.89 4.96
N SER A 108 16.75 4.65 5.03
CA SER A 108 15.75 4.12 4.11
C SER A 108 14.37 4.73 4.38
N ILE A 109 13.48 4.60 3.41
CA ILE A 109 12.05 4.98 3.57
C ILE A 109 11.45 4.24 4.76
N THR A 110 11.70 2.93 4.85
CA THR A 110 11.16 2.07 5.92
C THR A 110 11.61 2.51 7.30
N GLU A 111 12.89 2.87 7.47
CA GLU A 111 13.42 3.35 8.76
C GLU A 111 12.76 4.66 9.21
N VAL A 112 12.43 5.56 8.28
CA VAL A 112 11.73 6.82 8.62
C VAL A 112 10.26 6.56 8.93
N VAL A 113 9.59 5.72 8.14
CA VAL A 113 8.18 5.33 8.35
C VAL A 113 8.04 4.62 9.70
N ASP A 114 8.93 3.69 10.00
CA ASP A 114 8.90 2.90 11.25
C ASP A 114 9.09 3.78 12.49
N GLU A 115 10.03 4.73 12.46
CA GLU A 115 10.20 5.71 13.53
C GLU A 115 8.91 6.48 13.82
N ILE A 116 8.25 6.97 12.78
CA ILE A 116 7.06 7.81 12.95
C ILE A 116 5.85 6.99 13.39
N LEU A 117 5.59 5.85 12.74
CA LEU A 117 4.40 5.04 13.03
C LEU A 117 4.52 4.22 14.32
N SER A 118 5.74 3.87 14.77
CA SER A 118 5.93 3.14 16.02
C SER A 118 5.66 3.98 17.26
N ALA A 119 5.60 5.30 17.13
CA ALA A 119 5.30 6.22 18.24
C ALA A 119 3.86 6.09 18.74
N ASP A 120 2.92 5.65 17.90
CA ASP A 120 1.51 5.44 18.24
C ASP A 120 0.98 4.18 17.55
N PRO A 121 0.54 3.15 18.30
CA PRO A 121 0.05 1.89 17.71
C PRO A 121 -1.23 2.05 16.86
N ASN A 122 -1.95 3.17 16.97
CA ASN A 122 -3.12 3.47 16.16
C ASN A 122 -2.78 4.27 14.89
N ALA A 123 -1.56 4.84 14.80
CA ALA A 123 -1.07 5.47 13.58
C ALA A 123 -0.75 4.38 12.55
N ALA A 124 -1.63 4.21 11.57
CA ALA A 124 -1.55 3.17 10.57
C ALA A 124 -1.10 3.69 9.19
N GLY A 125 -0.86 4.98 9.05
CA GLY A 125 -0.36 5.58 7.83
C GLY A 125 0.44 6.85 8.07
N LEU A 126 1.45 7.04 7.22
CA LEU A 126 2.22 8.28 7.09
C LEU A 126 1.80 8.97 5.79
N SER A 127 1.30 10.17 5.90
CA SER A 127 1.00 11.05 4.77
C SER A 127 2.19 11.95 4.49
N ILE A 128 2.80 11.78 3.32
CA ILE A 128 4.04 12.45 2.92
C ILE A 128 3.68 13.57 1.94
N HIS A 129 4.12 14.80 2.24
CA HIS A 129 3.87 15.96 1.39
C HIS A 129 4.62 15.89 0.07
N TRP A 130 4.02 16.47 -0.99
CA TRP A 130 4.70 16.69 -2.25
C TRP A 130 5.76 17.79 -2.15
N GLN A 131 6.70 17.71 -3.07
CA GLN A 131 7.66 18.74 -3.41
C GLN A 131 7.70 18.83 -4.93
N LEU A 132 7.04 19.85 -5.49
CA LEU A 132 6.84 19.99 -6.94
C LEU A 132 8.12 20.46 -7.62
N PHE A 133 8.59 19.69 -8.61
CA PHE A 133 9.72 20.02 -9.46
C PHE A 133 9.25 20.59 -10.79
N GLY A 134 9.89 21.68 -11.21
CA GLY A 134 9.66 22.34 -12.50
C GLY A 134 10.41 21.69 -13.64
N SER A 135 10.34 22.31 -14.82
CA SER A 135 11.00 21.85 -16.03
C SER A 135 12.51 22.11 -16.07
N ASN A 136 13.06 22.85 -15.11
CA ASN A 136 14.43 23.37 -15.16
C ASN A 136 14.75 24.12 -16.49
N GLY A 137 13.70 24.72 -17.08
CA GLY A 137 13.77 25.43 -18.38
C GLY A 137 13.91 24.51 -19.59
N GLN A 138 13.79 23.19 -19.44
CA GLN A 138 13.97 22.24 -20.55
C GLN A 138 12.75 22.20 -21.47
N VAL A 139 12.96 22.54 -22.74
CA VAL A 139 11.94 22.45 -23.78
C VAL A 139 11.94 21.06 -24.41
N LYS A 140 13.13 20.53 -24.74
CA LYS A 140 13.31 19.23 -25.36
C LYS A 140 13.69 18.17 -24.31
N ALA A 141 13.22 16.96 -24.53
CA ALA A 141 13.58 15.81 -23.71
C ALA A 141 15.03 15.36 -24.02
N ASP A 142 15.82 15.17 -22.98
CA ASP A 142 17.15 14.56 -23.08
C ASP A 142 17.11 13.20 -22.37
N TYR A 143 16.78 12.16 -23.10
CA TYR A 143 16.69 10.80 -22.56
C TYR A 143 18.04 10.11 -22.31
N SER A 144 19.16 10.77 -22.60
CA SER A 144 20.49 10.27 -22.21
C SER A 144 20.76 10.41 -20.71
N ARG A 145 19.95 11.22 -20.01
CA ARG A 145 20.02 11.49 -18.57
C ARG A 145 18.69 11.17 -17.90
N GLY A 146 18.78 10.73 -16.66
CA GLY A 146 17.60 10.42 -15.86
C GLY A 146 16.79 11.66 -15.47
N VAL A 147 15.55 11.42 -15.00
CA VAL A 147 14.64 12.47 -14.49
C VAL A 147 15.29 13.22 -13.33
N LEU A 148 15.86 12.50 -12.38
CA LEU A 148 16.48 13.08 -11.18
C LEU A 148 17.64 14.00 -11.49
N GLU A 149 18.38 13.73 -12.58
CA GLU A 149 19.54 14.52 -13.00
C GLU A 149 19.16 15.73 -13.84
N ARG A 150 18.03 15.68 -14.53
CA ARG A 150 17.57 16.75 -15.41
C ARG A 150 16.77 17.82 -14.69
N PHE A 151 16.00 17.45 -13.70
CA PHE A 151 15.06 18.34 -13.03
C PHE A 151 15.49 18.54 -11.57
N VAL A 152 16.30 19.59 -11.34
CA VAL A 152 16.90 19.94 -10.05
C VAL A 152 16.43 21.27 -9.50
N THR A 153 15.35 21.82 -10.04
CA THR A 153 14.72 23.03 -9.56
C THR A 153 13.25 22.79 -9.21
N ARG A 154 12.77 23.40 -8.15
CA ARG A 154 11.44 23.15 -7.59
C ARG A 154 10.76 24.39 -7.06
N ALA A 155 9.48 24.27 -6.76
CA ALA A 155 8.72 25.27 -6.03
C ALA A 155 9.25 25.50 -4.61
N GLU A 156 8.98 26.68 -4.06
CA GLU A 156 9.20 26.97 -2.64
C GLU A 156 8.38 26.02 -1.75
N LYS A 157 8.86 25.76 -0.50
CA LYS A 157 8.25 24.79 0.41
C LYS A 157 6.73 24.95 0.58
N ASN A 158 6.29 26.18 0.85
CA ASN A 158 4.88 26.48 1.14
C ASN A 158 4.09 26.88 -0.11
N PHE A 159 4.56 26.46 -1.30
CA PHE A 159 3.89 26.79 -2.56
C PHE A 159 2.46 26.24 -2.61
N SER A 160 1.52 27.10 -2.94
CA SER A 160 0.12 26.78 -3.23
C SER A 160 -0.48 27.88 -4.10
N ASP A 161 -1.05 27.51 -5.23
CA ASP A 161 -1.71 28.43 -6.17
C ASP A 161 -2.97 27.80 -6.78
N GLU A 162 -3.85 28.61 -7.32
CA GLU A 162 -5.04 28.19 -8.06
C GLU A 162 -4.91 28.54 -9.53
N ILE A 163 -4.94 27.52 -10.39
CA ILE A 163 -4.92 27.69 -11.83
C ILE A 163 -6.36 27.71 -12.36
N LYS A 164 -6.75 28.82 -12.97
CA LYS A 164 -8.01 28.92 -13.72
C LYS A 164 -7.81 28.37 -15.12
N THR A 165 -8.60 27.38 -15.49
CA THR A 165 -8.51 26.75 -16.81
C THR A 165 -9.89 26.53 -17.41
N LEU A 166 -9.94 26.41 -18.75
CA LEU A 166 -11.14 26.03 -19.47
C LEU A 166 -11.02 24.55 -19.87
N VAL A 167 -11.96 23.74 -19.44
CA VAL A 167 -12.09 22.35 -19.87
C VAL A 167 -13.28 22.23 -20.80
N GLU A 168 -13.11 21.54 -21.91
CA GLU A 168 -14.17 21.23 -22.84
C GLU A 168 -14.70 19.83 -22.59
N ASN A 169 -15.99 19.72 -22.30
CA ASN A 169 -16.69 18.47 -22.14
C ASN A 169 -18.03 18.54 -22.90
N ASP A 170 -18.32 17.55 -23.74
CA ASP A 170 -19.53 17.47 -24.60
C ASP A 170 -19.78 18.74 -25.42
N GLY A 171 -18.71 19.35 -25.99
CA GLY A 171 -18.77 20.55 -26.78
C GLY A 171 -19.07 21.84 -25.98
N LYS A 172 -19.09 21.78 -24.65
CA LYS A 172 -19.25 22.94 -23.77
C LYS A 172 -17.96 23.23 -23.02
N ARG A 173 -17.62 24.51 -22.88
CA ARG A 173 -16.46 24.97 -22.12
C ARG A 173 -16.87 25.33 -20.71
N TYR A 174 -16.17 24.75 -19.73
CA TYR A 174 -16.37 25.02 -18.32
C TYR A 174 -15.10 25.61 -17.75
N GLY A 175 -15.24 26.71 -16.98
CA GLY A 175 -14.15 27.22 -16.16
C GLY A 175 -14.01 26.35 -14.92
N ILE A 176 -12.84 25.77 -14.70
CA ILE A 176 -12.52 25.05 -13.46
C ILE A 176 -11.27 25.64 -12.83
N ASN A 177 -11.22 25.60 -11.51
CA ASN A 177 -10.04 25.95 -10.74
C ASN A 177 -9.35 24.68 -10.31
N PHE A 178 -8.05 24.56 -10.58
CA PHE A 178 -7.19 23.52 -10.03
C PHE A 178 -6.26 24.10 -9.00
N THR A 179 -6.19 23.49 -7.85
CA THR A 179 -5.14 23.78 -6.88
C THR A 179 -3.85 23.08 -7.30
N VAL A 180 -2.75 23.82 -7.36
CA VAL A 180 -1.38 23.29 -7.51
C VAL A 180 -0.63 23.62 -6.23
N SER A 181 -0.17 22.61 -5.52
CA SER A 181 0.38 22.84 -4.18
C SER A 181 1.29 21.72 -3.71
N ASN A 182 2.30 22.08 -2.92
CA ASN A 182 3.07 21.14 -2.12
C ASN A 182 2.29 20.58 -0.92
N GLY A 183 1.09 21.11 -0.65
CA GLY A 183 0.19 20.59 0.38
C GLY A 183 -0.42 19.23 0.07
N PHE A 184 -0.42 18.78 -1.20
CA PHE A 184 -0.85 17.42 -1.55
C PHE A 184 0.02 16.37 -0.90
N ILE A 185 -0.56 15.21 -0.63
CA ILE A 185 0.09 14.14 0.12
C ILE A 185 0.01 12.81 -0.62
N LYS A 186 0.95 11.91 -0.32
CA LYS A 186 0.90 10.49 -0.71
C LYS A 186 1.07 9.59 0.51
N PRO A 187 0.28 8.49 0.60
CA PRO A 187 0.28 7.66 1.79
C PRO A 187 1.27 6.50 1.69
N VAL A 188 1.98 6.25 2.80
CA VAL A 188 2.59 4.96 3.13
C VAL A 188 1.83 4.38 4.30
N THR A 189 1.29 3.18 4.17
CA THR A 189 0.33 2.64 5.13
C THR A 189 0.75 1.28 5.67
N ASN A 190 0.27 0.93 6.86
CA ASN A 190 0.07 -0.45 7.27
C ASN A 190 -1.16 -1.00 6.53
N PRO A 191 -1.02 -1.83 5.48
CA PRO A 191 -2.12 -2.18 4.61
C PRO A 191 -3.20 -3.03 5.31
N ARG A 192 -2.87 -3.69 6.42
CA ARG A 192 -3.83 -4.48 7.20
C ARG A 192 -4.83 -3.62 7.94
N CYS A 193 -4.48 -2.36 8.22
CA CYS A 193 -5.35 -1.38 8.87
C CYS A 193 -6.18 -0.55 7.86
N VAL A 194 -6.00 -0.73 6.55
CA VAL A 194 -6.65 0.05 5.51
C VAL A 194 -7.91 -0.65 5.00
N LYS A 195 -9.04 0.07 5.00
CA LYS A 195 -10.33 -0.36 4.45
C LYS A 195 -10.41 -0.14 2.94
N SER A 196 -9.99 1.04 2.47
CA SER A 196 -9.93 1.39 1.05
C SER A 196 -8.89 2.46 0.79
N MET A 197 -8.33 2.48 -0.44
CA MET A 197 -7.29 3.40 -0.88
C MET A 197 -7.79 4.31 -1.99
N PHE A 198 -7.39 5.59 -1.91
CA PHE A 198 -7.54 6.61 -2.94
C PHE A 198 -6.15 7.11 -3.38
N ALA A 199 -6.10 8.02 -4.36
CA ALA A 199 -4.83 8.51 -4.89
C ALA A 199 -3.97 9.25 -3.84
N HIS A 200 -4.60 9.90 -2.86
CA HIS A 200 -3.92 10.78 -1.89
C HIS A 200 -4.16 10.42 -0.44
N PHE A 201 -5.13 9.58 -0.13
CA PHE A 201 -5.48 9.20 1.23
C PHE A 201 -6.07 7.79 1.30
N ALA A 202 -6.08 7.23 2.50
CA ALA A 202 -6.70 5.95 2.81
C ALA A 202 -7.86 6.13 3.80
N ASN A 203 -8.88 5.27 3.66
CA ASN A 203 -9.83 5.03 4.73
C ASN A 203 -9.31 3.88 5.59
N TYR A 204 -9.25 4.10 6.88
CA TYR A 204 -8.76 3.10 7.83
C TYR A 204 -9.94 2.39 8.52
N PHE A 205 -9.69 1.20 9.04
CA PHE A 205 -10.59 0.55 9.98
C PHE A 205 -10.67 1.35 11.28
N ASP A 206 -11.76 1.15 12.05
CA ASP A 206 -12.03 1.88 13.28
C ASP A 206 -10.84 1.81 14.26
N GLY A 207 -10.52 2.96 14.85
CA GLY A 207 -9.38 3.13 15.74
C GLY A 207 -8.07 3.51 15.06
N HIS A 208 -7.95 3.34 13.75
CA HIS A 208 -6.74 3.65 13.00
C HIS A 208 -6.84 4.95 12.20
N TYR A 209 -5.70 5.59 11.95
CA TYR A 209 -5.62 6.86 11.25
C TYR A 209 -4.24 7.10 10.63
N THR A 210 -4.14 8.16 9.83
CA THR A 210 -2.89 8.65 9.27
C THR A 210 -2.34 9.82 10.06
N VAL A 211 -1.02 9.94 10.05
CA VAL A 211 -0.27 11.06 10.63
C VAL A 211 0.63 11.71 9.58
N ASP A 212 1.11 12.93 9.83
CA ASP A 212 2.23 13.51 9.10
C ASP A 212 3.59 13.10 9.71
N GLU A 213 4.69 13.62 9.17
CA GLU A 213 6.04 13.29 9.64
C GLU A 213 6.34 13.76 11.08
N THR A 214 5.50 14.62 11.66
CA THR A 214 5.60 15.11 13.05
C THR A 214 4.78 14.26 14.03
N GLY A 215 4.01 13.28 13.52
CA GLY A 215 3.10 12.45 14.29
C GLY A 215 1.72 13.08 14.53
N ILE A 216 1.43 14.23 13.92
CA ILE A 216 0.12 14.87 14.04
C ILE A 216 -0.92 14.09 13.25
N ARG A 217 -2.01 13.70 13.92
CA ARG A 217 -3.14 13.02 13.29
C ARG A 217 -3.82 13.91 12.25
N LEU A 218 -4.00 13.38 11.05
CA LEU A 218 -4.63 14.08 9.94
C LEU A 218 -6.06 13.61 9.70
N LYS A 219 -6.86 14.51 9.13
CA LYS A 219 -8.16 14.16 8.53
C LYS A 219 -7.92 13.57 7.13
N GLN A 220 -8.87 12.81 6.65
CA GLN A 220 -8.89 12.31 5.28
C GLN A 220 -9.09 13.49 4.31
N THR A 221 -8.03 13.84 3.59
CA THR A 221 -8.02 14.97 2.65
C THR A 221 -6.94 14.77 1.60
N LEU A 222 -7.07 15.47 0.48
CA LEU A 222 -6.08 15.45 -0.61
C LEU A 222 -4.83 16.27 -0.26
N ALA A 223 -5.01 17.35 0.50
CA ALA A 223 -3.95 18.29 0.85
C ALA A 223 -4.02 18.67 2.32
N VAL A 224 -2.88 18.88 2.95
CA VAL A 224 -2.70 19.17 4.38
C VAL A 224 -1.84 20.42 4.56
N TYR A 225 -2.20 21.24 5.54
CA TYR A 225 -1.45 22.45 5.93
C TYR A 225 -1.40 22.56 7.47
N PRO A 226 -0.30 23.04 8.05
CA PRO A 226 0.94 23.50 7.40
C PRO A 226 1.70 22.33 6.76
N ILE A 227 2.63 22.64 5.82
CA ILE A 227 3.45 21.64 5.14
C ILE A 227 4.63 21.26 6.05
N HIS A 228 4.67 19.98 6.46
CA HIS A 228 5.80 19.39 7.17
C HIS A 228 6.59 18.50 6.21
N ALA A 229 7.84 18.84 5.94
CA ALA A 229 8.65 18.26 4.87
C ALA A 229 10.15 18.28 5.20
N GLU A 230 10.49 18.01 6.49
CA GLU A 230 11.87 18.07 6.98
C GLU A 230 12.51 16.68 7.07
N LYS A 231 11.70 15.62 7.29
CA LYS A 231 12.21 14.25 7.40
C LYS A 231 12.08 13.47 6.10
N ILE A 232 10.95 13.63 5.39
CA ILE A 232 10.62 12.86 4.21
C ILE A 232 9.65 13.64 3.30
N VAL A 233 9.84 13.55 2.00
CA VAL A 233 8.98 14.18 0.98
C VAL A 233 8.73 13.24 -0.19
N VAL A 234 7.74 13.56 -1.01
CA VAL A 234 7.56 12.97 -2.34
C VAL A 234 7.96 14.02 -3.38
N ASN A 235 9.11 13.85 -4.01
CA ASN A 235 9.50 14.69 -5.14
C ASN A 235 8.63 14.32 -6.35
N HIS A 236 7.88 15.29 -6.86
CA HIS A 236 6.91 15.08 -7.92
C HIS A 236 7.33 15.80 -9.20
N TYR A 237 7.68 15.02 -10.22
CA TYR A 237 8.16 15.47 -11.54
C TYR A 237 7.03 15.42 -12.57
N VAL A 238 5.91 16.08 -12.28
CA VAL A 238 4.64 15.95 -13.01
C VAL A 238 4.72 16.39 -14.46
N ILE A 239 5.50 17.45 -14.77
CA ILE A 239 5.58 18.04 -16.10
C ILE A 239 6.83 17.61 -16.89
N LYS A 240 7.97 17.46 -16.22
CA LYS A 240 9.27 17.21 -16.87
C LYS A 240 9.60 18.33 -17.90
N SER A 241 10.18 17.98 -19.08
CA SER A 241 10.34 18.96 -20.17
C SER A 241 9.02 19.29 -20.86
N ARG A 242 8.98 20.37 -21.63
CA ARG A 242 7.77 20.73 -22.39
C ARG A 242 7.36 19.62 -23.36
N GLU A 243 8.32 19.03 -24.05
CA GLU A 243 8.06 17.93 -24.99
C GLU A 243 7.48 16.68 -24.30
N GLU A 244 8.01 16.30 -23.12
CA GLU A 244 7.48 15.19 -22.33
C GLU A 244 6.06 15.47 -21.82
N TYR A 245 5.79 16.72 -21.44
CA TYR A 245 4.44 17.12 -21.06
C TYR A 245 3.46 17.06 -22.22
N ASP A 246 3.84 17.49 -23.42
CA ASP A 246 2.99 17.43 -24.60
C ASP A 246 2.64 15.96 -24.96
N LEU A 247 3.58 15.02 -24.77
CA LEU A 247 3.31 13.58 -24.87
C LEU A 247 2.32 13.09 -23.79
N LYS A 248 2.49 13.55 -22.55
CA LYS A 248 1.57 13.24 -21.45
C LYS A 248 0.15 13.77 -21.72
N LEU A 249 0.04 14.97 -22.30
CA LEU A 249 -1.25 15.53 -22.74
C LEU A 249 -1.95 14.65 -23.77
N ALA A 250 -1.20 14.14 -24.75
CA ALA A 250 -1.75 13.28 -25.81
C ALA A 250 -2.32 11.96 -25.26
N ARG A 251 -1.71 11.42 -24.20
CA ARG A 251 -2.12 10.17 -23.53
C ARG A 251 -3.40 10.33 -22.69
N GLY A 252 -3.61 11.48 -22.05
CA GLY A 252 -4.71 11.74 -21.11
C GLY A 252 -4.45 11.29 -19.69
N ARG A 253 -5.44 11.49 -18.80
CA ARG A 253 -5.38 11.17 -17.36
C ARG A 253 -5.89 9.75 -17.08
N ALA A 254 -5.26 9.09 -16.13
CA ALA A 254 -5.64 7.74 -15.70
C ALA A 254 -6.74 7.73 -14.63
N ASP A 255 -6.91 8.84 -13.88
CA ASP A 255 -7.83 8.93 -12.74
C ASP A 255 -9.28 9.23 -13.17
N ASP A 256 -9.49 10.18 -14.09
CA ASP A 256 -10.81 10.62 -14.55
C ASP A 256 -11.01 10.53 -16.08
N GLY A 257 -9.97 10.13 -16.82
CA GLY A 257 -9.98 10.00 -18.29
C GLY A 257 -10.10 11.33 -19.03
N SER A 258 -10.02 12.46 -18.33
CA SER A 258 -10.02 13.79 -18.95
C SER A 258 -8.67 14.10 -19.60
N LYS A 259 -8.65 15.14 -20.42
CA LYS A 259 -7.39 15.68 -20.93
C LYS A 259 -6.81 16.67 -19.94
N TRP A 260 -5.49 16.65 -19.78
CA TRP A 260 -4.78 17.67 -19.03
C TRP A 260 -5.01 19.04 -19.69
N PRO A 261 -5.32 20.10 -18.92
CA PRO A 261 -5.44 21.44 -19.49
C PRO A 261 -4.10 21.94 -20.05
N SER A 262 -4.15 22.66 -21.17
CA SER A 262 -2.93 23.16 -21.86
C SER A 262 -2.10 24.14 -21.02
N ASN A 263 -2.74 24.89 -20.12
CA ASN A 263 -2.08 25.84 -19.22
C ASN A 263 -1.55 25.21 -17.92
N PHE A 264 -1.78 23.91 -17.73
CA PHE A 264 -1.35 23.17 -16.55
C PHE A 264 0.18 23.15 -16.43
N PHE A 265 0.89 23.05 -17.55
CA PHE A 265 2.35 23.13 -17.56
C PHE A 265 2.87 24.37 -16.82
N ASN A 266 2.38 25.55 -17.20
CA ASN A 266 2.84 26.81 -16.61
C ASN A 266 2.54 26.91 -15.10
N GLY A 267 1.44 26.30 -14.65
CA GLY A 267 1.09 26.28 -13.24
C GLY A 267 1.93 25.33 -12.40
N TYR A 268 2.58 24.34 -13.03
CA TYR A 268 3.50 23.42 -12.36
C TYR A 268 4.97 23.75 -12.60
N ASP A 269 5.31 24.67 -13.54
CA ASP A 269 6.68 24.98 -13.90
C ASP A 269 7.34 25.98 -12.93
N HIS A 270 7.54 25.53 -11.69
CA HIS A 270 8.16 26.26 -10.60
C HIS A 270 9.61 25.84 -10.44
N ASN A 271 10.51 26.83 -10.51
CA ASN A 271 11.96 26.63 -10.57
C ASN A 271 12.72 27.54 -9.58
N GLU A 272 12.06 27.99 -8.52
CA GLU A 272 12.58 29.00 -7.60
C GLU A 272 13.73 28.50 -6.73
N VAL A 273 13.73 27.20 -6.40
CA VAL A 273 14.70 26.61 -5.47
C VAL A 273 15.49 25.53 -6.18
N PHE A 274 16.83 25.65 -6.16
CA PHE A 274 17.71 24.57 -6.58
C PHE A 274 17.75 23.48 -5.51
N ASP A 275 17.52 22.22 -5.88
CA ASP A 275 17.48 21.06 -4.97
C ASP A 275 17.99 19.80 -5.69
N ASP A 276 19.23 19.40 -5.39
CA ASP A 276 19.85 18.16 -5.82
C ASP A 276 19.96 17.13 -4.69
N GLY A 277 19.21 17.32 -3.60
CA GLY A 277 19.27 16.49 -2.41
C GLY A 277 19.01 15.02 -2.68
N ILE A 278 18.06 14.71 -3.56
CA ILE A 278 17.74 13.34 -3.95
C ILE A 278 18.89 12.61 -4.65
N LEU A 279 19.71 13.32 -5.43
CA LEU A 279 20.90 12.74 -6.07
C LEU A 279 21.94 12.36 -5.02
N LYS A 280 22.21 13.26 -4.08
CA LYS A 280 23.14 13.01 -2.97
C LYS A 280 22.69 11.83 -2.12
N TYR A 281 21.40 11.72 -1.87
CA TYR A 281 20.79 10.58 -1.17
C TYR A 281 20.99 9.28 -1.95
N ARG A 282 20.63 9.26 -3.26
CA ARG A 282 20.81 8.11 -4.15
C ARG A 282 22.26 7.61 -4.11
N ASP A 283 23.23 8.52 -4.29
CA ASP A 283 24.64 8.19 -4.33
C ASP A 283 25.18 7.69 -2.98
N ALA A 284 24.67 8.22 -1.89
CA ALA A 284 25.02 7.75 -0.54
C ALA A 284 24.46 6.35 -0.27
N ARG A 285 23.21 6.09 -0.66
CA ARG A 285 22.57 4.78 -0.52
C ARG A 285 23.25 3.72 -1.37
N ALA A 286 23.63 4.05 -2.63
CA ALA A 286 24.30 3.13 -3.53
C ALA A 286 25.61 2.56 -2.98
N LYS A 287 26.35 3.34 -2.17
CA LYS A 287 27.61 2.89 -1.54
C LYS A 287 27.41 1.80 -0.50
N ASN A 288 26.26 1.78 0.15
CA ASN A 288 25.95 0.88 1.27
C ASN A 288 24.81 -0.08 0.94
N PHE A 289 24.42 -0.15 -0.33
CA PHE A 289 23.29 -0.96 -0.74
C PHE A 289 23.66 -2.45 -0.66
N SER A 290 22.91 -3.17 0.15
CA SER A 290 22.89 -4.63 0.18
C SER A 290 21.44 -5.09 -0.01
N PHE A 291 21.24 -6.01 -0.93
CA PHE A 291 19.94 -6.59 -1.20
C PHE A 291 19.81 -7.92 -0.45
N GLU A 292 18.73 -8.09 0.30
CA GLU A 292 18.41 -9.39 0.89
C GLU A 292 18.07 -10.36 -0.25
N SER A 293 18.79 -11.46 -0.36
CA SER A 293 18.47 -12.46 -1.38
C SER A 293 17.12 -13.12 -1.10
N ASP A 294 16.45 -13.62 -2.13
CA ASP A 294 15.19 -14.36 -1.96
C ASP A 294 15.38 -15.57 -1.02
N GLY A 295 16.53 -16.23 -1.07
CA GLY A 295 16.85 -17.34 -0.17
C GLY A 295 16.93 -16.89 1.29
N ASP A 296 17.58 -15.75 1.58
CA ASP A 296 17.67 -15.22 2.94
C ASP A 296 16.31 -14.76 3.45
N ARG A 297 15.53 -14.09 2.60
CA ARG A 297 14.15 -13.66 2.89
C ARG A 297 13.26 -14.86 3.22
N ILE A 298 13.26 -15.88 2.39
CA ILE A 298 12.51 -17.12 2.61
C ILE A 298 12.94 -17.78 3.92
N ASN A 299 14.25 -17.90 4.19
CA ASN A 299 14.76 -18.49 5.43
C ASN A 299 14.34 -17.67 6.66
N ARG A 300 14.36 -16.35 6.59
CA ARG A 300 13.88 -15.47 7.67
C ARG A 300 12.41 -15.73 7.97
N VAL A 301 11.56 -15.78 6.93
CA VAL A 301 10.13 -16.05 7.08
C VAL A 301 9.88 -17.46 7.65
N ILE A 302 10.57 -18.48 7.16
CA ILE A 302 10.45 -19.86 7.66
C ILE A 302 10.82 -19.91 9.16
N ASN A 303 11.94 -19.33 9.55
CA ASN A 303 12.38 -19.33 10.94
C ASN A 303 11.37 -18.64 11.86
N SER A 304 10.79 -17.51 11.42
CA SER A 304 9.76 -16.81 12.18
C SER A 304 8.45 -17.62 12.27
N LEU A 305 8.02 -18.26 11.17
CA LEU A 305 6.86 -19.16 11.17
C LEU A 305 7.05 -20.30 12.17
N VAL A 306 8.20 -20.98 12.13
CA VAL A 306 8.51 -22.07 13.05
C VAL A 306 8.51 -21.57 14.49
N GLN A 307 9.12 -20.45 14.76
CA GLN A 307 9.15 -19.86 16.10
C GLN A 307 7.75 -19.59 16.63
N ILE A 308 6.90 -18.92 15.85
CA ILE A 308 5.52 -18.57 16.25
C ILE A 308 4.69 -19.86 16.48
N LEU A 309 4.80 -20.84 15.59
CA LEU A 309 4.03 -22.07 15.67
C LEU A 309 4.46 -22.97 16.85
N THR A 310 5.69 -22.82 17.33
CA THR A 310 6.21 -23.58 18.47
C THR A 310 6.05 -22.85 19.82
N GLN A 311 5.83 -21.53 19.81
CA GLN A 311 5.60 -20.75 21.04
C GLN A 311 4.11 -20.82 21.43
N ASN A 312 3.82 -21.46 22.57
CA ASN A 312 2.45 -21.61 23.10
C ASN A 312 1.89 -20.39 23.84
N SER A 313 2.58 -19.25 23.86
CA SER A 313 2.23 -18.10 24.69
C SER A 313 2.24 -16.80 23.89
N LEU A 314 1.10 -16.42 23.30
CA LEU A 314 0.85 -15.07 22.86
C LEU A 314 -0.35 -14.52 23.65
N GLU A 315 -0.09 -13.60 24.59
CA GLU A 315 -1.09 -12.75 25.23
C GLU A 315 -1.52 -11.64 24.25
N GLU A 316 -2.12 -12.02 23.12
CA GLU A 316 -2.62 -11.06 22.12
C GLU A 316 -4.14 -11.04 22.11
N SER A 317 -4.70 -9.89 21.72
CA SER A 317 -6.13 -9.74 21.40
C SER A 317 -6.53 -10.70 20.27
N LEU A 318 -7.82 -11.00 20.14
CA LEU A 318 -8.34 -11.81 19.04
C LEU A 318 -7.99 -11.22 17.66
N ALA A 319 -8.03 -9.88 17.52
CA ALA A 319 -7.64 -9.18 16.30
C ALA A 319 -6.16 -9.42 15.96
N GLY A 320 -5.26 -9.28 16.93
CA GLY A 320 -3.82 -9.55 16.75
C GLY A 320 -3.54 -10.98 16.33
N LYS A 321 -4.27 -11.95 16.90
CA LYS A 321 -4.13 -13.37 16.53
C LYS A 321 -4.63 -13.67 15.10
N LEU A 322 -5.74 -13.07 14.70
CA LEU A 322 -6.24 -13.18 13.33
C LEU A 322 -5.29 -12.53 12.32
N GLU A 323 -4.74 -11.36 12.67
CA GLU A 323 -3.73 -10.69 11.83
C GLU A 323 -2.47 -11.56 11.70
N THR A 324 -1.95 -12.11 12.79
CA THR A 324 -0.82 -13.05 12.79
C THR A 324 -1.11 -14.25 11.91
N PHE A 325 -2.30 -14.86 12.04
CA PHE A 325 -2.70 -15.99 11.21
C PHE A 325 -2.70 -15.63 9.71
N LEU A 326 -3.36 -14.55 9.32
CA LEU A 326 -3.47 -14.16 7.90
C LEU A 326 -2.08 -13.86 7.31
N THR A 327 -1.18 -13.28 8.11
CA THR A 327 0.21 -13.03 7.72
C THR A 327 1.00 -14.33 7.59
N CYS A 328 0.89 -15.24 8.57
CA CYS A 328 1.51 -16.57 8.51
C CYS A 328 1.02 -17.37 7.29
N ARG A 329 -0.26 -17.29 6.98
CA ARG A 329 -0.86 -17.94 5.81
C ARG A 329 -0.27 -17.39 4.52
N ALA A 330 -0.24 -16.06 4.33
CA ALA A 330 0.32 -15.43 3.14
C ALA A 330 1.81 -15.81 2.95
N ALA A 331 2.58 -15.80 4.04
CA ALA A 331 3.98 -16.22 4.01
C ALA A 331 4.15 -17.70 3.65
N ALA A 332 3.34 -18.59 4.26
CA ALA A 332 3.40 -20.03 3.99
C ALA A 332 3.00 -20.39 2.55
N GLU A 333 1.99 -19.72 2.00
CA GLU A 333 1.57 -19.89 0.61
C GLU A 333 2.69 -19.54 -0.37
N LYS A 334 3.40 -18.43 -0.10
CA LYS A 334 4.51 -17.97 -0.96
C LYS A 334 5.76 -18.84 -0.87
N VAL A 335 6.12 -19.31 0.32
CA VAL A 335 7.33 -20.11 0.54
C VAL A 335 7.10 -21.62 0.48
N GLN A 336 5.85 -22.07 0.35
CA GLN A 336 5.44 -23.48 0.27
C GLN A 336 6.04 -24.37 1.38
N VAL A 337 6.02 -23.86 2.61
CA VAL A 337 6.63 -24.54 3.76
C VAL A 337 5.78 -25.72 4.24
N LYS A 338 6.41 -26.83 4.49
CA LYS A 338 5.82 -27.98 5.20
C LYS A 338 6.52 -28.22 6.53
N ILE A 339 5.74 -28.40 7.59
CA ILE A 339 6.23 -28.72 8.92
C ILE A 339 5.55 -30.04 9.35
N TYR A 340 6.33 -31.08 9.64
CA TYR A 340 5.83 -32.38 10.11
C TYR A 340 4.71 -32.98 9.23
N GLU A 341 4.85 -33.03 7.94
CA GLU A 341 3.85 -33.54 6.99
C GLU A 341 2.63 -32.66 6.76
N HIS A 342 2.46 -31.57 7.56
CA HIS A 342 1.42 -30.57 7.38
C HIS A 342 2.01 -29.28 6.83
N SER A 343 1.21 -28.52 6.10
CA SER A 343 1.61 -27.18 5.70
C SER A 343 1.71 -26.27 6.93
N ALA A 344 2.62 -25.29 6.90
CA ALA A 344 2.68 -24.28 7.97
C ALA A 344 1.33 -23.56 8.17
N GLU A 345 0.54 -23.46 7.10
CA GLU A 345 -0.82 -22.93 7.12
C GLU A 345 -1.76 -23.79 7.98
N GLU A 346 -1.74 -25.12 7.86
CA GLU A 346 -2.58 -26.03 8.66
C GLU A 346 -2.24 -25.91 10.15
N PHE A 347 -0.95 -25.80 10.48
CA PHE A 347 -0.51 -25.58 11.86
C PHE A 347 -0.94 -24.22 12.40
N ALA A 348 -0.79 -23.15 11.60
CA ALA A 348 -1.22 -21.81 11.97
C ALA A 348 -2.73 -21.78 12.21
N LEU A 349 -3.52 -22.42 11.35
CA LEU A 349 -4.97 -22.59 11.51
C LEU A 349 -5.32 -23.28 12.82
N ALA A 350 -4.72 -24.44 13.08
CA ALA A 350 -4.96 -25.20 14.32
C ALA A 350 -4.65 -24.38 15.57
N TRP A 351 -3.51 -23.71 15.56
CA TRP A 351 -3.06 -22.90 16.69
C TRP A 351 -3.99 -21.72 16.95
N ILE A 352 -4.39 -20.98 15.91
CA ILE A 352 -5.32 -19.85 16.04
C ILE A 352 -6.70 -20.29 16.50
N TYR A 353 -7.22 -21.38 15.95
CA TYR A 353 -8.51 -21.90 16.40
C TYR A 353 -8.52 -22.33 17.87
N ARG A 354 -7.48 -22.99 18.33
CA ARG A 354 -7.33 -23.31 19.77
C ARG A 354 -7.29 -22.05 20.61
N THR A 355 -6.66 -21.00 20.11
CA THR A 355 -6.51 -19.73 20.83
C THR A 355 -7.82 -18.95 20.83
N LEU A 356 -8.54 -18.87 19.69
CA LEU A 356 -9.85 -18.23 19.56
C LEU A 356 -10.90 -18.87 20.49
N ALA A 357 -10.82 -20.17 20.71
CA ALA A 357 -11.73 -20.88 21.61
C ALA A 357 -11.65 -20.39 23.06
N ASN A 358 -10.54 -19.76 23.47
CA ASN A 358 -10.27 -19.38 24.85
C ASN A 358 -10.28 -17.87 25.14
N VAL A 359 -10.53 -17.01 24.16
CA VAL A 359 -10.51 -15.54 24.31
C VAL A 359 -11.89 -14.97 24.61
N ALA A 360 -11.99 -14.03 25.58
CA ALA A 360 -13.16 -13.19 25.85
C ALA A 360 -12.71 -11.83 26.43
N PRO A 361 -13.41 -10.72 26.21
CA PRO A 361 -14.56 -10.54 25.30
C PRO A 361 -14.16 -10.36 23.83
N ILE A 362 -15.10 -10.46 22.91
CA ILE A 362 -14.88 -10.28 21.46
C ILE A 362 -15.46 -8.93 21.05
N THR A 363 -14.64 -8.06 20.46
CA THR A 363 -15.08 -6.76 19.93
C THR A 363 -15.74 -6.89 18.56
N TYR A 364 -16.48 -5.86 18.13
CA TYR A 364 -17.12 -5.83 16.80
C TYR A 364 -16.11 -5.92 15.65
N ALA A 365 -14.99 -5.22 15.74
CA ALA A 365 -13.92 -5.28 14.74
C ALA A 365 -13.34 -6.69 14.59
N GLU A 366 -13.14 -7.39 15.71
CA GLU A 366 -12.69 -8.78 15.75
C GLU A 366 -13.70 -9.74 15.13
N ILE A 367 -15.01 -9.50 15.35
CA ILE A 367 -16.07 -10.27 14.69
C ILE A 367 -16.01 -10.09 13.17
N GLN A 368 -15.86 -8.88 12.67
CA GLN A 368 -15.76 -8.62 11.23
C GLN A 368 -14.55 -9.30 10.60
N MET A 369 -13.38 -9.20 11.20
CA MET A 369 -12.15 -9.86 10.71
C MET A 369 -12.32 -11.38 10.71
N PHE A 370 -12.86 -11.94 11.77
CA PHE A 370 -13.10 -13.36 11.88
C PHE A 370 -14.09 -13.88 10.83
N LEU A 371 -15.22 -13.21 10.66
CA LEU A 371 -16.24 -13.57 9.68
C LEU A 371 -15.75 -13.45 8.24
N LYS A 372 -14.80 -12.56 7.96
CA LYS A 372 -14.17 -12.44 6.66
C LYS A 372 -13.22 -13.61 6.37
N ALA A 373 -12.43 -14.03 7.33
CA ALA A 373 -11.45 -15.11 7.19
C ALA A 373 -12.07 -16.52 7.25
N LEU A 374 -13.11 -16.72 8.07
CA LEU A 374 -13.68 -18.01 8.40
C LEU A 374 -14.23 -18.81 7.18
N PRO A 375 -14.96 -18.22 6.21
CA PRO A 375 -15.48 -18.94 5.05
C PRO A 375 -14.37 -19.60 4.24
N GLU A 376 -13.26 -18.91 4.05
CA GLU A 376 -12.10 -19.41 3.32
C GLU A 376 -11.40 -20.53 4.07
N ILE A 377 -11.23 -20.36 5.37
CA ILE A 377 -10.69 -21.39 6.28
C ILE A 377 -11.52 -22.68 6.20
N LEU A 378 -12.84 -22.57 6.26
CA LEU A 378 -13.77 -23.71 6.28
C LEU A 378 -13.93 -24.38 4.91
N SER A 379 -13.61 -23.71 3.82
CA SER A 379 -13.73 -24.26 2.45
C SER A 379 -12.60 -25.22 2.06
N ARG A 380 -11.53 -25.31 2.85
CA ARG A 380 -10.35 -26.12 2.52
C ARG A 380 -10.43 -27.55 3.09
N PRO A 381 -10.00 -28.57 2.34
CA PRO A 381 -10.07 -29.96 2.75
C PRO A 381 -8.88 -30.37 3.65
N PHE A 382 -8.76 -29.77 4.83
CA PHE A 382 -7.70 -30.14 5.76
C PHE A 382 -8.13 -31.22 6.75
N PRO A 383 -7.24 -32.18 7.15
CA PRO A 383 -7.53 -33.15 8.19
C PRO A 383 -7.98 -32.53 9.51
N ILE A 384 -7.49 -31.32 9.80
CA ILE A 384 -7.82 -30.56 11.00
C ILE A 384 -9.22 -29.91 10.94
N CYS A 385 -9.90 -29.94 9.78
CA CYS A 385 -11.22 -29.31 9.62
C CYS A 385 -12.28 -29.86 10.59
N LYS A 386 -12.18 -31.10 11.01
CA LYS A 386 -13.11 -31.67 12.00
C LYS A 386 -13.00 -30.95 13.35
N GLU A 387 -11.77 -30.70 13.82
CA GLU A 387 -11.53 -30.01 15.07
C GLU A 387 -11.90 -28.54 14.95
N ILE A 388 -11.53 -27.89 13.86
CA ILE A 388 -11.90 -26.51 13.54
C ILE A 388 -13.42 -26.37 13.51
N LYS A 389 -14.12 -27.28 12.85
CA LYS A 389 -15.59 -27.31 12.79
C LYS A 389 -16.20 -27.44 14.19
N ARG A 390 -15.70 -28.37 14.99
CA ARG A 390 -16.15 -28.59 16.36
C ARG A 390 -15.97 -27.33 17.22
N LEU A 391 -14.76 -26.76 17.26
CA LEU A 391 -14.44 -25.54 18.01
C LEU A 391 -15.28 -24.34 17.53
N THR A 392 -15.50 -24.22 16.22
CA THR A 392 -16.33 -23.15 15.67
C THR A 392 -17.78 -23.29 16.13
N GLN A 393 -18.36 -24.50 16.05
CA GLN A 393 -19.75 -24.75 16.44
C GLN A 393 -19.99 -24.67 17.94
N GLU A 394 -19.08 -25.23 18.74
CA GLU A 394 -19.29 -25.35 20.18
C GLU A 394 -18.86 -24.12 20.97
N ASN A 395 -17.87 -23.37 20.48
CA ASN A 395 -17.30 -22.25 21.24
C ASN A 395 -17.41 -20.90 20.55
N ILE A 396 -17.04 -20.79 19.27
CA ILE A 396 -16.86 -19.49 18.60
C ILE A 396 -18.22 -18.90 18.19
N LEU A 397 -19.07 -19.67 17.49
CA LEU A 397 -20.38 -19.20 17.06
C LEU A 397 -21.30 -18.80 18.20
N PRO A 398 -21.42 -19.56 19.30
CA PRO A 398 -22.25 -19.15 20.44
C PRO A 398 -21.77 -17.83 21.05
N ARG A 399 -20.46 -17.63 21.17
CA ARG A 399 -19.88 -16.39 21.73
C ARG A 399 -20.11 -15.18 20.83
N LEU A 400 -19.95 -15.36 19.50
CA LEU A 400 -20.25 -14.34 18.51
C LEU A 400 -21.74 -13.96 18.56
N CYS A 401 -22.64 -14.95 18.65
CA CYS A 401 -24.08 -14.71 18.78
C CYS A 401 -24.44 -13.98 20.08
N GLU A 402 -23.75 -14.28 21.18
CA GLU A 402 -23.95 -13.60 22.46
C GLU A 402 -23.46 -12.15 22.43
N SER A 403 -22.30 -11.87 21.84
CA SER A 403 -21.77 -10.52 21.66
C SER A 403 -22.69 -9.66 20.79
N LEU A 404 -23.25 -10.23 19.71
CA LEU A 404 -24.21 -9.56 18.85
C LEU A 404 -25.55 -9.23 19.57
N LYS A 405 -26.00 -10.09 20.49
CA LYS A 405 -27.21 -9.85 21.28
C LYS A 405 -27.02 -8.72 22.30
N LYS A 406 -25.82 -8.53 22.83
CA LYS A 406 -25.52 -7.49 23.82
C LYS A 406 -25.43 -6.08 23.24
N GLY A 407 -25.40 -5.92 21.90
CA GLY A 407 -25.54 -4.63 21.22
C GLY A 407 -24.39 -3.65 21.43
N ASP A 408 -23.19 -4.11 21.81
CA ASP A 408 -22.06 -3.25 22.10
C ASP A 408 -21.53 -2.57 20.82
N GLY A 409 -22.07 -1.39 20.50
CA GLY A 409 -21.52 -0.46 19.52
C GLY A 409 -21.92 -0.66 18.05
N LEU A 410 -22.91 -1.51 17.73
CA LEU A 410 -23.38 -1.75 16.36
C LEU A 410 -24.26 -0.61 15.84
N LYS A 411 -23.93 -0.02 14.69
CA LYS A 411 -24.84 0.78 13.89
C LYS A 411 -25.80 -0.12 13.10
N ALA A 412 -27.02 0.33 12.83
CA ALA A 412 -28.06 -0.46 12.16
C ALA A 412 -27.61 -1.10 10.82
N ASP A 413 -26.77 -0.42 10.04
CA ASP A 413 -26.26 -0.91 8.77
C ASP A 413 -25.16 -1.99 8.91
N ASP A 414 -24.41 -1.96 10.02
CA ASP A 414 -23.37 -2.96 10.33
C ASP A 414 -23.99 -4.29 10.80
N ASP A 415 -25.14 -4.24 11.45
CA ASP A 415 -25.85 -5.42 11.95
C ASP A 415 -26.29 -6.38 10.82
N TRP A 416 -26.73 -5.84 9.67
CA TRP A 416 -27.12 -6.65 8.51
C TRP A 416 -25.93 -7.45 7.93
N TYR A 417 -24.77 -6.82 7.76
CA TYR A 417 -23.58 -7.46 7.21
C TYR A 417 -23.07 -8.58 8.12
N VAL A 418 -23.03 -8.32 9.42
CA VAL A 418 -22.60 -9.32 10.41
C VAL A 418 -23.57 -10.51 10.45
N ARG A 419 -24.88 -10.27 10.47
CA ARG A 419 -25.91 -11.32 10.44
C ARG A 419 -25.86 -12.15 9.16
N PHE A 420 -25.67 -11.51 8.02
CA PHE A 420 -25.53 -12.19 6.74
C PHE A 420 -24.32 -13.14 6.72
N ASN A 421 -23.17 -12.66 7.17
CA ASN A 421 -21.96 -13.49 7.23
C ASN A 421 -22.08 -14.62 8.26
N LEU A 422 -22.71 -14.40 9.39
CA LEU A 422 -23.01 -15.46 10.37
C LEU A 422 -23.91 -16.56 9.76
N LEU A 423 -24.96 -16.19 9.05
CA LEU A 423 -25.83 -17.13 8.35
C LEU A 423 -25.06 -17.90 7.26
N TYR A 424 -24.18 -17.23 6.54
CA TYR A 424 -23.34 -17.84 5.52
C TYR A 424 -22.38 -18.87 6.13
N VAL A 425 -21.68 -18.50 7.21
CA VAL A 425 -20.79 -19.42 7.94
C VAL A 425 -21.57 -20.62 8.50
N GLN A 426 -22.75 -20.41 9.10
CA GLN A 426 -23.59 -21.50 9.59
C GLN A 426 -24.01 -22.45 8.46
N LYS A 427 -24.30 -21.92 7.26
CA LYS A 427 -24.62 -22.71 6.07
C LYS A 427 -23.41 -23.52 5.59
N LEU A 428 -22.23 -22.92 5.55
CA LEU A 428 -20.97 -23.59 5.19
C LEU A 428 -20.66 -24.75 6.16
N LEU A 429 -20.81 -24.54 7.46
CA LEU A 429 -20.59 -25.56 8.48
C LEU A 429 -21.53 -26.78 8.33
N ARG A 430 -22.72 -26.60 7.77
CA ARG A 430 -23.66 -27.69 7.48
C ARG A 430 -23.27 -28.47 6.21
N LEU A 431 -22.58 -27.85 5.27
CA LEU A 431 -22.17 -28.46 4.01
C LEU A 431 -20.86 -29.24 4.13
N ILE A 432 -20.04 -28.94 5.13
CA ILE A 432 -18.79 -29.66 5.41
C ILE A 432 -19.17 -30.93 6.19
N LYS A 433 -19.20 -32.09 5.51
CA LYS A 433 -19.52 -33.41 6.10
C LYS A 433 -18.29 -34.08 6.71
#